data_72ae1acca411da8b5be21bb5e888bb8a
#
_entry.id   72ae1acca411da8b5be21bb5e888bb8a
#
_cell.length_a   1.000
_cell.length_b   1.000
_cell.length_c   1.000
_cell.angle_alpha   90.00
_cell.angle_beta   90.00
_cell.angle_gamma   90.00
#
_symmetry.space_group_name_H-M   'P 1'
#
loop_
_entity.id
_entity.type
_entity.pdbx_description
1 polymer ?
#
loop_
_entity_poly.entity_id
_entity_poly.type
_entity_poly.pdbx_seq_one_letter_code
_entity_poly.pdbx_strand_id
1 'polypeptide(L)'
;MSGETHAPRCGGGEGQTPITAADVAAQVGGRLMGDPTVLVRGIAPLDRAGPHDLSILSHRRYSGWFAQSRAGVVLVALELADQPGRPTTRIVVERPMDALIGLLGHFQRTEPRAAGVHPTAVIAATARLGAGVTVDPHAVVGDGVVIGDRCWIGAGATVGAGSSLGADVRLHPHAVVYPFTELGDRVVLHAGAQV
;
A
#
# COMPACT_ATOMS: atom_id res chain seq x y z
N MET A 1 -18.60 21.24 24.93
CA MET A 1 -18.55 21.07 23.45
C MET A 1 -17.21 20.44 23.14
N SER A 2 -17.18 19.10 23.14
CA SER A 2 -15.95 18.32 22.96
C SER A 2 -15.81 18.02 21.48
N GLY A 3 -14.84 18.68 20.83
CA GLY A 3 -14.48 18.43 19.43
C GLY A 3 -13.84 17.06 19.29
N GLU A 4 -14.54 16.10 18.72
CA GLU A 4 -13.97 14.85 18.26
C GLU A 4 -13.06 15.14 17.06
N THR A 5 -11.77 15.11 17.32
CA THR A 5 -10.75 15.14 16.26
C THR A 5 -10.81 13.79 15.53
N HIS A 6 -11.53 13.76 14.43
CA HIS A 6 -11.63 12.59 13.54
C HIS A 6 -10.29 12.45 12.79
N ALA A 7 -9.41 11.58 13.31
CA ALA A 7 -8.19 11.22 12.59
C ALA A 7 -8.56 10.48 11.29
N PRO A 8 -7.89 10.75 10.16
CA PRO A 8 -8.20 10.13 8.88
C PRO A 8 -8.05 8.62 8.95
N ARG A 9 -9.08 7.89 8.50
CA ARG A 9 -9.05 6.43 8.37
C ARG A 9 -8.07 6.06 7.26
N CYS A 10 -7.08 5.24 7.56
CA CYS A 10 -6.28 4.59 6.53
C CYS A 10 -7.14 3.53 5.83
N GLY A 11 -7.46 3.74 4.55
CA GLY A 11 -8.07 2.74 3.70
C GLY A 11 -9.58 2.60 3.89
N GLY A 12 -10.34 3.20 3.06
CA GLY A 12 -11.80 3.12 2.99
C GLY A 12 -12.34 4.18 2.05
N GLY A 13 -11.84 4.23 0.82
CA GLY A 13 -12.29 5.15 -0.19
C GLY A 13 -12.94 4.42 -1.35
N GLU A 14 -13.93 5.05 -1.93
CA GLU A 14 -14.60 4.63 -3.16
C GLU A 14 -13.56 4.26 -4.24
N GLY A 15 -13.53 3.01 -4.68
CA GLY A 15 -12.63 2.53 -5.75
C GLY A 15 -11.96 1.18 -5.52
N GLN A 16 -12.06 0.59 -4.33
CA GLN A 16 -11.57 -0.77 -4.10
C GLN A 16 -12.74 -1.76 -4.15
N THR A 17 -12.55 -2.86 -4.87
CA THR A 17 -13.53 -3.96 -4.86
C THR A 17 -13.54 -4.57 -3.45
N PRO A 18 -14.68 -4.52 -2.74
CA PRO A 18 -14.78 -5.17 -1.44
C PRO A 18 -14.53 -6.67 -1.61
N ILE A 19 -13.81 -7.27 -0.68
CA ILE A 19 -13.62 -8.73 -0.62
C ILE A 19 -14.42 -9.31 0.52
N THR A 20 -14.88 -10.55 0.38
CA THR A 20 -15.62 -11.24 1.44
C THR A 20 -14.67 -11.84 2.48
N ALA A 21 -15.17 -12.13 3.68
CA ALA A 21 -14.43 -12.86 4.70
C ALA A 21 -13.95 -14.23 4.18
N ALA A 22 -14.75 -14.87 3.33
CA ALA A 22 -14.37 -16.13 2.67
C ALA A 22 -13.16 -15.94 1.75
N ASP A 23 -13.14 -14.88 0.93
CA ASP A 23 -12.01 -14.58 0.03
C ASP A 23 -10.73 -14.28 0.83
N VAL A 24 -10.87 -13.50 1.91
CA VAL A 24 -9.74 -13.23 2.82
C VAL A 24 -9.21 -14.53 3.39
N ALA A 25 -10.08 -15.42 3.91
CA ALA A 25 -9.68 -16.68 4.48
C ALA A 25 -8.96 -17.59 3.45
N ALA A 26 -9.47 -17.66 2.21
CA ALA A 26 -8.86 -18.40 1.13
C ALA A 26 -7.47 -17.86 0.77
N GLN A 27 -7.33 -16.54 0.69
CA GLN A 27 -6.08 -15.89 0.32
C GLN A 27 -4.98 -16.08 1.37
N VAL A 28 -5.33 -16.08 2.66
CA VAL A 28 -4.35 -16.25 3.75
C VAL A 28 -4.20 -17.72 4.20
N GLY A 29 -4.96 -18.65 3.61
CA GLY A 29 -4.97 -20.05 4.03
C GLY A 29 -5.46 -20.26 5.47
N GLY A 30 -6.34 -19.37 5.95
CA GLY A 30 -6.85 -19.37 7.31
C GLY A 30 -8.18 -20.11 7.47
N ARG A 31 -8.45 -20.61 8.69
CA ARG A 31 -9.73 -21.22 9.04
C ARG A 31 -10.76 -20.13 9.40
N LEU A 32 -11.78 -19.99 8.56
CA LEU A 32 -12.88 -19.07 8.82
C LEU A 32 -13.82 -19.61 9.92
N MET A 33 -14.17 -18.74 10.85
CA MET A 33 -15.20 -18.94 11.87
C MET A 33 -16.17 -17.74 11.81
N GLY A 34 -17.46 -17.99 11.68
CA GLY A 34 -18.49 -16.96 11.57
C GLY A 34 -19.03 -16.78 10.15
N ASP A 35 -19.50 -15.56 9.82
CA ASP A 35 -20.19 -15.28 8.56
C ASP A 35 -19.19 -15.09 7.39
N PRO A 36 -19.22 -15.95 6.35
CA PRO A 36 -18.35 -15.85 5.19
C PRO A 36 -18.65 -14.65 4.28
N THR A 37 -19.82 -14.07 4.39
CA THR A 37 -20.30 -13.02 3.47
C THR A 37 -19.96 -11.60 3.93
N VAL A 38 -19.37 -11.43 5.12
CA VAL A 38 -18.97 -10.11 5.63
C VAL A 38 -18.01 -9.45 4.65
N LEU A 39 -18.36 -8.24 4.22
CA LEU A 39 -17.58 -7.46 3.28
C LEU A 39 -16.48 -6.68 4.01
N VAL A 40 -15.26 -6.83 3.56
CA VAL A 40 -14.08 -6.11 4.01
C VAL A 40 -13.71 -5.04 2.98
N ARG A 41 -13.59 -3.79 3.43
CA ARG A 41 -13.26 -2.63 2.59
C ARG A 41 -11.96 -1.95 3.00
N GLY A 42 -11.43 -2.28 4.18
CA GLY A 42 -10.23 -1.67 4.70
C GLY A 42 -9.64 -2.42 5.88
N ILE A 43 -8.52 -1.93 6.36
CA ILE A 43 -7.81 -2.47 7.53
C ILE A 43 -7.77 -1.37 8.59
N ALA A 44 -8.12 -1.72 9.82
CA ALA A 44 -8.06 -0.81 10.95
C ALA A 44 -7.64 -1.53 12.25
N PRO A 45 -7.00 -0.84 13.19
CA PRO A 45 -6.69 -1.40 14.49
C PRO A 45 -7.97 -1.69 15.30
N LEU A 46 -7.90 -2.66 16.22
CA LEU A 46 -9.05 -3.17 16.99
C LEU A 46 -9.89 -2.09 17.67
N ASP A 47 -9.27 -1.02 18.15
CA ASP A 47 -9.90 0.09 18.88
C ASP A 47 -10.73 1.01 17.98
N ARG A 48 -10.47 1.02 16.66
CA ARG A 48 -11.10 1.93 15.69
C ARG A 48 -11.83 1.23 14.56
N ALA A 49 -11.68 -0.09 14.48
CA ALA A 49 -12.26 -0.88 13.40
C ALA A 49 -13.79 -0.82 13.41
N GLY A 50 -14.36 -0.65 12.24
CA GLY A 50 -15.80 -0.69 11.97
C GLY A 50 -16.27 -2.03 11.36
N PRO A 51 -17.56 -2.16 11.05
CA PRO A 51 -18.15 -3.40 10.58
C PRO A 51 -17.66 -3.88 9.21
N HIS A 52 -16.96 -3.03 8.47
CA HIS A 52 -16.36 -3.35 7.17
C HIS A 52 -14.83 -3.34 7.21
N ASP A 53 -14.24 -3.34 8.39
CA ASP A 53 -12.80 -3.35 8.53
C ASP A 53 -12.29 -4.74 8.95
N LEU A 54 -11.16 -5.12 8.36
CA LEU A 54 -10.33 -6.22 8.83
C LEU A 54 -9.42 -5.70 9.95
N SER A 55 -9.33 -6.45 11.02
CA SER A 55 -8.41 -6.17 12.12
C SER A 55 -7.57 -7.39 12.47
N ILE A 56 -6.70 -7.25 13.45
CA ILE A 56 -5.76 -8.30 13.85
C ILE A 56 -5.71 -8.46 15.38
N LEU A 57 -5.76 -9.73 15.84
CA LEU A 57 -5.47 -10.11 17.22
C LEU A 57 -4.28 -11.08 17.23
N SER A 58 -3.07 -10.54 17.37
CA SER A 58 -1.83 -11.31 17.36
C SER A 58 -1.31 -11.65 18.75
N HIS A 59 -1.76 -10.95 19.80
CA HIS A 59 -1.27 -11.16 21.17
C HIS A 59 -2.38 -10.98 22.21
N ARG A 60 -2.31 -11.75 23.29
CA ARG A 60 -3.27 -11.72 24.38
C ARG A 60 -3.39 -10.35 25.08
N ARG A 61 -2.35 -9.52 25.05
CA ARG A 61 -2.39 -8.15 25.58
C ARG A 61 -3.45 -7.26 24.94
N TYR A 62 -3.90 -7.58 23.73
CA TYR A 62 -4.91 -6.83 23.01
C TYR A 62 -6.34 -7.36 23.23
N SER A 63 -6.53 -8.35 24.09
CA SER A 63 -7.84 -8.96 24.37
C SER A 63 -8.88 -7.98 24.88
N GLY A 64 -8.46 -6.96 25.64
CA GLY A 64 -9.37 -5.91 26.12
C GLY A 64 -9.97 -5.09 24.97
N TRP A 65 -9.18 -4.74 23.97
CA TRP A 65 -9.66 -4.04 22.77
C TRP A 65 -10.46 -4.98 21.86
N PHE A 66 -10.04 -6.24 21.74
CA PHE A 66 -10.80 -7.24 20.98
C PHE A 66 -12.20 -7.43 21.55
N ALA A 67 -12.35 -7.47 22.88
CA ALA A 67 -13.66 -7.62 23.54
C ALA A 67 -14.66 -6.50 23.15
N GLN A 68 -14.17 -5.30 22.83
CA GLN A 68 -14.98 -4.13 22.52
C GLN A 68 -14.98 -3.75 21.03
N SER A 69 -14.13 -4.38 20.23
CA SER A 69 -13.94 -4.07 18.82
C SER A 69 -15.24 -4.22 18.03
N ARG A 70 -15.43 -3.34 17.04
CA ARG A 70 -16.52 -3.42 16.06
C ARG A 70 -16.04 -3.94 14.69
N ALA A 71 -14.83 -4.50 14.64
CA ALA A 71 -14.30 -5.06 13.41
C ALA A 71 -15.25 -6.11 12.82
N GLY A 72 -15.52 -6.01 11.52
CA GLY A 72 -16.33 -7.00 10.81
C GLY A 72 -15.64 -8.36 10.75
N VAL A 73 -14.33 -8.36 10.49
CA VAL A 73 -13.49 -9.55 10.41
C VAL A 73 -12.20 -9.35 11.20
N VAL A 74 -11.73 -10.37 11.92
CA VAL A 74 -10.46 -10.30 12.64
C VAL A 74 -9.58 -11.51 12.30
N LEU A 75 -8.33 -11.24 11.88
CA LEU A 75 -7.28 -12.26 11.83
C LEU A 75 -6.84 -12.58 13.26
N VAL A 76 -6.91 -13.84 13.64
CA VAL A 76 -6.66 -14.27 15.02
C VAL A 76 -5.58 -15.35 15.05
N ALA A 77 -4.61 -15.22 15.95
CA ALA A 77 -3.61 -16.25 16.18
C ALA A 77 -4.27 -17.56 16.68
N LEU A 78 -3.70 -18.70 16.32
CA LEU A 78 -4.26 -20.02 16.62
C LEU A 78 -4.58 -20.21 18.12
N GLU A 79 -3.67 -19.75 18.99
CA GLU A 79 -3.83 -19.83 20.45
C GLU A 79 -4.89 -18.87 21.01
N LEU A 80 -5.42 -17.95 20.20
CA LEU A 80 -6.44 -16.97 20.56
C LEU A 80 -7.79 -17.21 19.85
N ALA A 81 -7.93 -18.31 19.14
CA ALA A 81 -9.11 -18.62 18.35
C ALA A 81 -10.42 -18.53 19.16
N ASP A 82 -10.39 -19.05 20.39
CA ASP A 82 -11.53 -19.10 21.29
C ASP A 82 -11.60 -17.92 22.27
N GLN A 83 -10.75 -16.88 22.07
CA GLN A 83 -10.74 -15.68 22.90
C GLN A 83 -12.12 -15.02 22.90
N PRO A 84 -12.76 -14.79 24.06
CA PRO A 84 -14.06 -14.10 24.10
C PRO A 84 -13.93 -12.67 23.59
N GLY A 85 -14.87 -12.26 22.77
CA GLY A 85 -14.88 -10.90 22.19
C GLY A 85 -16.08 -10.66 21.31
N ARG A 86 -16.32 -9.38 21.01
CA ARG A 86 -17.46 -8.92 20.20
C ARG A 86 -17.40 -9.34 18.73
N PRO A 87 -16.22 -9.35 18.05
CA PRO A 87 -16.15 -9.81 16.67
C PRO A 87 -16.49 -11.29 16.57
N THR A 88 -17.52 -11.61 15.78
CA THR A 88 -18.02 -12.99 15.57
C THR A 88 -17.35 -13.64 14.37
N THR A 89 -16.97 -12.87 13.36
CA THR A 89 -16.28 -13.39 12.17
C THR A 89 -14.77 -13.28 12.36
N ARG A 90 -14.12 -14.44 12.40
CA ARG A 90 -12.69 -14.59 12.68
C ARG A 90 -12.05 -15.49 11.63
N ILE A 91 -10.83 -15.16 11.28
CA ILE A 91 -10.00 -16.01 10.42
C ILE A 91 -8.77 -16.41 11.24
N VAL A 92 -8.72 -17.68 11.59
CA VAL A 92 -7.66 -18.24 12.43
C VAL A 92 -6.48 -18.63 11.55
N VAL A 93 -5.31 -18.06 11.86
CA VAL A 93 -4.05 -18.27 11.15
C VAL A 93 -2.91 -18.48 12.13
N GLU A 94 -1.83 -19.11 11.69
CA GLU A 94 -0.64 -19.31 12.54
C GLU A 94 0.08 -17.99 12.82
N ARG A 95 0.25 -17.15 11.78
CA ARG A 95 0.98 -15.89 11.83
C ARG A 95 0.13 -14.74 11.29
N PRO A 96 -0.72 -14.15 12.16
CA PRO A 96 -1.66 -13.11 11.74
C PRO A 96 -1.01 -11.88 11.09
N MET A 97 0.20 -11.50 11.52
CA MET A 97 0.91 -10.36 10.95
C MET A 97 1.37 -10.63 9.52
N ASP A 98 1.91 -11.83 9.25
CA ASP A 98 2.34 -12.20 7.90
C ASP A 98 1.13 -12.30 6.96
N ALA A 99 0.03 -12.86 7.44
CA ALA A 99 -1.25 -12.89 6.73
C ALA A 99 -1.75 -11.49 6.39
N LEU A 100 -1.68 -10.55 7.34
CA LEU A 100 -2.05 -9.16 7.11
C LEU A 100 -1.17 -8.48 6.07
N ILE A 101 0.16 -8.69 6.13
CA ILE A 101 1.12 -8.15 5.16
C ILE A 101 0.77 -8.63 3.74
N GLY A 102 0.43 -9.92 3.57
CA GLY A 102 0.00 -10.48 2.29
C GLY A 102 -1.27 -9.83 1.72
N LEU A 103 -2.13 -9.31 2.58
CA LEU A 103 -3.38 -8.63 2.19
C LEU A 103 -3.20 -7.15 1.91
N LEU A 104 -2.11 -6.51 2.39
CA LEU A 104 -1.93 -5.05 2.25
C LEU A 104 -1.99 -4.59 0.80
N GLY A 105 -1.44 -5.38 -0.13
CA GLY A 105 -1.49 -5.07 -1.56
C GLY A 105 -2.91 -4.91 -2.10
N HIS A 106 -3.87 -5.69 -1.58
CA HIS A 106 -5.28 -5.59 -1.97
C HIS A 106 -5.92 -4.28 -1.51
N PHE A 107 -5.50 -3.76 -0.34
CA PHE A 107 -6.05 -2.54 0.26
C PHE A 107 -5.22 -1.29 -0.04
N GLN A 108 -4.10 -1.41 -0.77
CA GLN A 108 -3.35 -0.25 -1.24
C GLN A 108 -4.07 0.43 -2.39
N ARG A 109 -4.29 1.73 -2.27
CA ARG A 109 -4.72 2.55 -3.40
C ARG A 109 -3.56 2.67 -4.38
N THR A 110 -3.63 1.93 -5.45
CA THR A 110 -2.76 2.18 -6.60
C THR A 110 -3.50 3.17 -7.49
N GLU A 111 -3.06 4.41 -7.52
CA GLU A 111 -3.55 5.34 -8.55
C GLU A 111 -3.11 4.80 -9.90
N PRO A 112 -4.04 4.42 -10.79
CA PRO A 112 -3.67 4.02 -12.15
C PRO A 112 -3.05 5.23 -12.85
N ARG A 113 -1.77 5.12 -13.19
CA ARG A 113 -1.08 6.14 -13.98
C ARG A 113 -1.00 5.66 -15.42
N ALA A 114 -1.51 6.47 -16.33
CA ALA A 114 -1.31 6.22 -17.74
C ALA A 114 0.17 6.39 -18.07
N ALA A 115 0.76 5.42 -18.76
CA ALA A 115 2.11 5.55 -19.26
C ALA A 115 2.19 6.73 -20.24
N GLY A 116 3.25 7.48 -20.16
CA GLY A 116 3.48 8.64 -21.04
C GLY A 116 4.28 9.74 -20.37
N VAL A 117 4.68 10.67 -21.18
CA VAL A 117 5.45 11.86 -20.77
C VAL A 117 4.52 13.06 -20.77
N HIS A 118 4.44 13.74 -19.62
CA HIS A 118 3.66 14.97 -19.53
C HIS A 118 4.29 16.07 -20.40
N PRO A 119 3.49 16.89 -21.12
CA PRO A 119 4.01 17.92 -22.04
C PRO A 119 4.94 18.97 -21.40
N THR A 120 4.83 19.18 -20.08
CA THR A 120 5.69 20.12 -19.35
C THR A 120 6.93 19.46 -18.75
N ALA A 121 7.12 18.16 -18.93
CA ALA A 121 8.36 17.50 -18.53
C ALA A 121 9.50 17.86 -19.51
N VAL A 122 10.71 17.97 -19.00
CA VAL A 122 11.90 18.24 -19.78
C VAL A 122 12.74 16.98 -19.85
N ILE A 123 12.84 16.39 -21.03
CA ILE A 123 13.64 15.19 -21.25
C ILE A 123 14.72 15.49 -22.28
N ALA A 124 15.97 15.22 -21.91
CA ALA A 124 17.09 15.37 -22.81
C ALA A 124 16.95 14.43 -24.02
N ALA A 125 17.34 14.90 -25.21
CA ALA A 125 17.23 14.14 -26.45
C ALA A 125 18.04 12.83 -26.45
N THR A 126 19.06 12.72 -25.59
CA THR A 126 19.90 11.55 -25.42
C THR A 126 19.39 10.56 -24.38
N ALA A 127 18.36 10.93 -23.62
CA ALA A 127 17.76 10.05 -22.61
C ALA A 127 16.99 8.90 -23.26
N ARG A 128 16.99 7.74 -22.63
CA ARG A 128 16.29 6.55 -23.06
C ARG A 128 15.27 6.11 -22.02
N LEU A 129 14.02 6.03 -22.43
CA LEU A 129 12.91 5.60 -21.56
C LEU A 129 12.46 4.22 -21.97
N GLY A 130 12.31 3.32 -20.99
CA GLY A 130 11.76 1.99 -21.17
C GLY A 130 10.25 1.97 -21.45
N ALA A 131 9.70 0.80 -21.62
CA ALA A 131 8.27 0.61 -21.87
C ALA A 131 7.44 0.95 -20.62
N GLY A 132 6.30 1.61 -20.80
CA GLY A 132 5.37 1.90 -19.70
C GLY A 132 5.87 2.92 -18.68
N VAL A 133 6.88 3.71 -19.01
CA VAL A 133 7.37 4.80 -18.15
C VAL A 133 6.33 5.92 -18.09
N THR A 134 6.10 6.45 -16.88
CA THR A 134 5.29 7.64 -16.64
C THR A 134 6.19 8.76 -16.15
N VAL A 135 6.14 9.92 -16.80
CA VAL A 135 6.86 11.13 -16.41
C VAL A 135 5.85 12.23 -16.17
N ASP A 136 5.75 12.66 -14.93
CA ASP A 136 4.78 13.66 -14.47
C ASP A 136 5.20 15.10 -14.83
N PRO A 137 4.30 16.09 -14.60
CA PRO A 137 4.57 17.50 -14.89
C PRO A 137 5.89 18.00 -14.26
N HIS A 138 6.63 18.81 -15.05
CA HIS A 138 7.85 19.50 -14.59
C HIS A 138 8.98 18.60 -14.11
N ALA A 139 8.91 17.30 -14.37
CA ALA A 139 10.04 16.41 -14.14
C ALA A 139 11.17 16.72 -15.13
N VAL A 140 12.42 16.56 -14.71
CA VAL A 140 13.60 16.81 -15.54
C VAL A 140 14.43 15.54 -15.63
N VAL A 141 14.72 15.10 -16.86
CA VAL A 141 15.58 13.94 -17.15
C VAL A 141 16.79 14.42 -17.96
N GLY A 142 17.97 14.29 -17.40
CA GLY A 142 19.22 14.78 -17.96
C GLY A 142 19.76 13.95 -19.12
N ASP A 143 20.87 14.43 -19.70
CA ASP A 143 21.53 13.81 -20.83
C ASP A 143 22.07 12.41 -20.50
N GLY A 144 21.91 11.47 -21.45
CA GLY A 144 22.44 10.11 -21.33
C GLY A 144 21.77 9.26 -20.25
N VAL A 145 20.69 9.72 -19.65
CA VAL A 145 19.94 8.93 -18.63
C VAL A 145 19.29 7.72 -19.30
N VAL A 146 19.34 6.58 -18.62
CA VAL A 146 18.63 5.36 -19.01
C VAL A 146 17.63 5.00 -17.92
N ILE A 147 16.34 4.92 -18.27
CA ILE A 147 15.25 4.56 -17.36
C ILE A 147 14.65 3.24 -17.81
N GLY A 148 14.62 2.26 -16.92
CA GLY A 148 14.03 0.94 -17.16
C GLY A 148 12.50 0.99 -17.28
N ASP A 149 11.91 -0.18 -17.51
CA ASP A 149 10.47 -0.32 -17.75
C ASP A 149 9.62 0.03 -16.53
N ARG A 150 8.41 0.52 -16.78
CA ARG A 150 7.35 0.77 -15.78
C ARG A 150 7.77 1.70 -14.65
N CYS A 151 8.78 2.54 -14.87
CA CYS A 151 9.20 3.55 -13.92
C CYS A 151 8.20 4.70 -13.83
N TRP A 152 8.13 5.32 -12.66
CA TRP A 152 7.38 6.54 -12.43
C TRP A 152 8.30 7.64 -11.93
N ILE A 153 8.35 8.74 -12.70
CA ILE A 153 9.09 9.95 -12.38
C ILE A 153 8.07 11.02 -11.97
N GLY A 154 7.94 11.25 -10.67
CA GLY A 154 6.95 12.15 -10.08
C GLY A 154 7.17 13.61 -10.43
N ALA A 155 6.15 14.43 -10.20
CA ALA A 155 6.16 15.84 -10.56
C ALA A 155 7.34 16.60 -9.94
N GLY A 156 8.07 17.36 -10.76
CA GLY A 156 9.25 18.12 -10.33
C GLY A 156 10.44 17.26 -9.88
N ALA A 157 10.40 15.94 -10.07
CA ALA A 157 11.56 15.09 -9.80
C ALA A 157 12.66 15.34 -10.85
N THR A 158 13.92 15.21 -10.44
CA THR A 158 15.09 15.45 -11.31
C THR A 158 15.96 14.20 -11.35
N VAL A 159 16.31 13.77 -12.55
CA VAL A 159 17.29 12.71 -12.78
C VAL A 159 18.50 13.30 -13.47
N GLY A 160 19.63 13.31 -12.75
CA GLY A 160 20.89 13.88 -13.22
C GLY A 160 21.51 13.12 -14.39
N ALA A 161 22.28 13.83 -15.21
CA ALA A 161 22.88 13.29 -16.42
C ALA A 161 23.70 12.02 -16.16
N GLY A 162 23.68 11.08 -17.10
CA GLY A 162 24.46 9.84 -17.05
C GLY A 162 23.99 8.82 -16.01
N SER A 163 22.84 9.03 -15.38
CA SER A 163 22.28 8.10 -14.39
C SER A 163 21.53 6.95 -15.05
N SER A 164 21.46 5.81 -14.34
CA SER A 164 20.68 4.65 -14.76
C SER A 164 19.70 4.20 -13.69
N LEU A 165 18.46 3.97 -14.09
CA LEU A 165 17.38 3.46 -13.24
C LEU A 165 16.92 2.10 -13.76
N GLY A 166 16.86 1.10 -12.88
CA GLY A 166 16.29 -0.22 -13.16
C GLY A 166 14.79 -0.16 -13.43
N ALA A 167 14.17 -1.32 -13.52
CA ALA A 167 12.72 -1.43 -13.74
C ALA A 167 11.92 -1.13 -12.47
N ASP A 168 10.66 -0.67 -12.64
CA ASP A 168 9.71 -0.42 -11.55
C ASP A 168 10.19 0.61 -10.50
N VAL A 169 11.13 1.48 -10.84
CA VAL A 169 11.61 2.56 -9.96
C VAL A 169 10.51 3.62 -9.82
N ARG A 170 10.34 4.12 -8.59
CA ARG A 170 9.37 5.18 -8.27
C ARG A 170 10.06 6.36 -7.62
N LEU A 171 10.13 7.46 -8.34
CA LEU A 171 10.57 8.73 -7.82
C LEU A 171 9.35 9.58 -7.46
N HIS A 172 9.12 9.80 -6.17
CA HIS A 172 8.04 10.66 -5.71
C HIS A 172 8.32 12.15 -6.04
N PRO A 173 7.32 13.04 -5.96
CA PRO A 173 7.49 14.44 -6.31
C PRO A 173 8.72 15.08 -5.66
N HIS A 174 9.47 15.86 -6.46
CA HIS A 174 10.70 16.56 -6.04
C HIS A 174 11.84 15.66 -5.52
N ALA A 175 11.82 14.36 -5.81
CA ALA A 175 13.00 13.52 -5.58
C ALA A 175 14.12 13.90 -6.55
N VAL A 176 15.36 13.88 -6.08
CA VAL A 176 16.54 14.23 -6.88
C VAL A 176 17.50 13.05 -6.93
N VAL A 177 17.81 12.62 -8.14
CA VAL A 177 18.89 11.67 -8.43
C VAL A 177 20.06 12.45 -8.99
N TYR A 178 21.20 12.44 -8.29
CA TYR A 178 22.38 13.14 -8.74
C TYR A 178 23.00 12.52 -10.01
N PRO A 179 23.80 13.29 -10.77
CA PRO A 179 24.45 12.74 -11.96
C PRO A 179 25.27 11.49 -11.67
N PHE A 180 25.29 10.56 -12.65
CA PHE A 180 26.06 9.30 -12.61
C PHE A 180 25.63 8.34 -11.50
N THR A 181 24.40 8.43 -11.00
CA THR A 181 23.83 7.53 -9.99
C THR A 181 23.23 6.30 -10.66
N GLU A 182 23.42 5.13 -10.05
CA GLU A 182 22.79 3.89 -10.46
C GLU A 182 21.76 3.44 -9.42
N LEU A 183 20.50 3.29 -9.83
CA LEU A 183 19.42 2.75 -9.01
C LEU A 183 19.03 1.37 -9.55
N GLY A 184 18.96 0.38 -8.69
CA GLY A 184 18.46 -0.96 -9.04
C GLY A 184 16.95 -0.99 -9.25
N ASP A 185 16.41 -2.18 -9.53
CA ASP A 185 14.98 -2.39 -9.73
C ASP A 185 14.18 -2.10 -8.45
N ARG A 186 12.94 -1.64 -8.62
CA ARG A 186 11.96 -1.41 -7.56
C ARG A 186 12.39 -0.43 -6.46
N VAL A 187 13.38 0.40 -6.72
CA VAL A 187 13.77 1.48 -5.80
C VAL A 187 12.65 2.50 -5.69
N VAL A 188 12.37 2.94 -4.47
CA VAL A 188 11.40 4.00 -4.19
C VAL A 188 12.11 5.15 -3.48
N LEU A 189 12.14 6.32 -4.10
CA LEU A 189 12.59 7.56 -3.48
C LEU A 189 11.37 8.39 -3.08
N HIS A 190 11.23 8.64 -1.80
CA HIS A 190 10.13 9.47 -1.29
C HIS A 190 10.31 10.94 -1.65
N ALA A 191 9.23 11.71 -1.50
CA ALA A 191 9.22 13.15 -1.86
C ALA A 191 10.37 13.91 -1.18
N GLY A 192 11.12 14.66 -1.99
CA GLY A 192 12.28 15.44 -1.55
C GLY A 192 13.54 14.63 -1.20
N ALA A 193 13.54 13.30 -1.37
CA ALA A 193 14.75 12.49 -1.17
C ALA A 193 15.80 12.84 -2.23
N GLN A 194 17.07 12.81 -1.83
CA GLN A 194 18.21 13.09 -2.70
C GLN A 194 19.24 11.96 -2.59
N VAL A 195 19.75 11.49 -3.69
CA VAL A 195 20.75 10.42 -3.77
C VAL A 195 21.76 10.69 -4.86
#